data_1e6399fa04dcfe1ab5eb27c1af80aeb9
#
_entry.id   1e6399fa04dcfe1ab5eb27c1af80aeb9
#
_cell.length_a   1.000
_cell.length_b   1.000
_cell.length_c   1.000
_cell.angle_alpha   90.00
_cell.angle_beta   90.00
_cell.angle_gamma   90.00
#
_symmetry.space_group_name_H-M   'P 1'
#
loop_
_entity.id
_entity.type
_entity.pdbx_description
1 polymer ?
#
loop_
_entity_poly.entity_id
_entity_poly.type
_entity_poly.pdbx_seq_one_letter_code
_entity_poly.pdbx_strand_id
1 'polypeptide(L)'
;MTEDRNFDDIAHKFAKNIYGSDKGEIRQIIVWEDLEQALSKFDHLASPLHVLDAGGGLAQMSQKIAALGHNVSLCDLSSEMLKLAQESINEAGLLEQYRFIHSPVQKVAEHLEGQVDFVMFHAVMEWLADPKEALDLLLEQVKPGGVASIMFYNHHGLVLKNVICGNIPHVLNGMPHRKRFKLQPQKGLKPEEVYQWIEDAGLEICGKSGIRSFSDYIGNMEYMGDYQFEDVLELEKQLCRQEPYLSLGRYIHVWAQKPAQ
;
A
#
# COMPACT_ATOMS: atom_id res chain seq x y z
N MET A 1 -7.33 -5.83 17.86
CA MET A 1 -8.23 -4.66 17.87
C MET A 1 -9.65 -5.15 17.78
N THR A 2 -10.59 -4.36 18.28
CA THR A 2 -12.03 -4.66 18.15
C THR A 2 -12.68 -3.85 17.01
N GLU A 3 -11.98 -2.84 16.45
CA GLU A 3 -12.52 -1.93 15.45
C GLU A 3 -11.42 -1.43 14.48
N ASP A 4 -11.81 -1.13 13.26
CA ASP A 4 -10.95 -0.53 12.24
C ASP A 4 -10.63 0.93 12.56
N ARG A 5 -9.45 1.40 12.16
CA ARG A 5 -9.01 2.78 12.43
C ARG A 5 -9.58 3.74 11.37
N ASN A 6 -10.45 4.67 11.79
CA ASN A 6 -10.85 5.83 11.00
C ASN A 6 -9.83 6.98 11.17
N PHE A 7 -9.51 7.69 10.09
CA PHE A 7 -8.50 8.74 10.01
C PHE A 7 -9.05 10.17 10.01
N ASP A 8 -10.35 10.40 10.23
CA ASP A 8 -10.97 11.73 10.22
C ASP A 8 -10.27 12.72 11.16
N ASP A 9 -9.83 12.25 12.34
CA ASP A 9 -9.17 13.10 13.36
C ASP A 9 -7.75 13.53 13.00
N ILE A 10 -7.14 12.97 11.96
CA ILE A 10 -5.74 13.22 11.59
C ILE A 10 -5.50 13.38 10.08
N ALA A 11 -6.56 13.43 9.26
CA ALA A 11 -6.46 13.44 7.79
C ALA A 11 -5.51 14.55 7.28
N HIS A 12 -5.67 15.80 7.71
CA HIS A 12 -4.80 16.91 7.31
C HIS A 12 -3.34 16.74 7.75
N LYS A 13 -3.10 16.20 8.95
CA LYS A 13 -1.74 15.92 9.43
C LYS A 13 -1.10 14.77 8.65
N PHE A 14 -1.89 13.78 8.32
CA PHE A 14 -1.48 12.64 7.52
C PHE A 14 -1.09 13.09 6.11
N ALA A 15 -1.94 13.91 5.47
CA ALA A 15 -1.66 14.51 4.17
C ALA A 15 -0.30 15.23 4.16
N LYS A 16 -0.06 16.14 5.10
CA LYS A 16 1.17 16.93 5.19
C LYS A 16 2.43 16.06 5.39
N ASN A 17 2.34 15.00 6.17
CA ASN A 17 3.51 14.17 6.53
C ASN A 17 3.89 13.17 5.43
N ILE A 18 2.96 12.76 4.58
CA ILE A 18 3.21 11.77 3.52
C ILE A 18 3.80 12.42 2.28
N TYR A 19 3.43 13.65 1.95
CA TYR A 19 3.71 14.30 0.69
C TYR A 19 4.99 15.16 0.65
N GLY A 20 5.84 15.20 1.58
CA GLY A 20 6.98 16.12 1.57
C GLY A 20 8.25 15.52 2.12
N SER A 21 8.38 14.20 2.09
CA SER A 21 9.59 13.56 2.61
C SER A 21 10.21 12.62 1.58
N ASP A 22 11.53 12.55 1.55
CA ASP A 22 12.34 11.61 0.75
C ASP A 22 11.82 10.17 0.86
N LYS A 23 11.40 9.77 2.07
CA LYS A 23 10.81 8.44 2.32
C LYS A 23 9.47 8.23 1.63
N GLY A 24 8.68 9.28 1.50
CA GLY A 24 7.43 9.26 0.75
C GLY A 24 7.68 9.14 -0.74
N GLU A 25 8.68 9.86 -1.25
CA GLU A 25 9.08 9.86 -2.65
C GLU A 25 9.65 8.49 -3.07
N ILE A 26 10.59 7.92 -2.31
CA ILE A 26 11.12 6.57 -2.55
C ILE A 26 9.97 5.56 -2.65
N ARG A 27 9.03 5.59 -1.69
CA ARG A 27 7.86 4.70 -1.72
C ARG A 27 7.06 4.85 -3.01
N GLN A 28 6.77 6.08 -3.41
CA GLN A 28 5.99 6.33 -4.62
C GLN A 28 6.69 5.85 -5.88
N ILE A 29 7.99 6.04 -5.99
CA ILE A 29 8.79 5.64 -7.15
C ILE A 29 8.81 4.11 -7.27
N ILE A 30 9.17 3.40 -6.21
CA ILE A 30 9.28 1.93 -6.25
C ILE A 30 7.90 1.29 -6.49
N VAL A 31 6.86 1.75 -5.80
CA VAL A 31 5.50 1.22 -6.01
C VAL A 31 5.00 1.52 -7.43
N TRP A 32 5.33 2.68 -7.98
CA TRP A 32 4.94 3.02 -9.35
C TRP A 32 5.61 2.12 -10.39
N GLU A 33 6.91 1.83 -10.25
CA GLU A 33 7.61 0.86 -11.12
C GLU A 33 6.95 -0.54 -11.09
N ASP A 34 6.51 -0.99 -9.92
CA ASP A 34 5.78 -2.27 -9.80
C ASP A 34 4.38 -2.19 -10.42
N LEU A 35 3.68 -1.05 -10.26
CA LEU A 35 2.36 -0.82 -10.87
C LEU A 35 2.45 -0.77 -12.40
N GLU A 36 3.48 -0.17 -12.98
CA GLU A 36 3.72 -0.17 -14.43
C GLU A 36 3.88 -1.61 -14.96
N GLN A 37 4.64 -2.46 -14.25
CA GLN A 37 4.76 -3.88 -14.59
C GLN A 37 3.41 -4.62 -14.47
N ALA A 38 2.64 -4.34 -13.41
CA ALA A 38 1.33 -4.94 -13.22
C ALA A 38 0.32 -4.49 -14.30
N LEU A 39 0.32 -3.20 -14.66
CA LEU A 39 -0.54 -2.63 -15.70
C LEU A 39 -0.20 -3.16 -17.10
N SER A 40 1.07 -3.51 -17.38
CA SER A 40 1.47 -4.09 -18.68
C SER A 40 0.76 -5.42 -18.99
N LYS A 41 0.19 -6.10 -17.99
CA LYS A 41 -0.67 -7.27 -18.21
C LYS A 41 -1.93 -6.97 -19.03
N PHE A 42 -2.30 -5.70 -19.13
CA PHE A 42 -3.49 -5.21 -19.81
C PHE A 42 -3.21 -4.48 -21.13
N ASP A 43 -1.98 -4.39 -21.58
CA ASP A 43 -1.58 -3.68 -22.83
C ASP A 43 -2.33 -4.15 -24.08
N HIS A 44 -2.89 -5.37 -24.03
CA HIS A 44 -3.70 -5.96 -25.10
C HIS A 44 -5.15 -5.47 -25.11
N LEU A 45 -5.63 -4.78 -24.07
CA LEU A 45 -6.99 -4.29 -23.95
C LEU A 45 -7.13 -2.91 -24.59
N ALA A 46 -8.18 -2.73 -25.40
CA ALA A 46 -8.48 -1.44 -26.03
C ALA A 46 -9.35 -0.51 -25.16
N SER A 47 -9.86 -0.99 -24.04
CA SER A 47 -10.79 -0.27 -23.16
C SER A 47 -10.13 0.17 -21.87
N PRO A 48 -10.56 1.30 -21.29
CA PRO A 48 -10.12 1.69 -19.95
C PRO A 48 -10.38 0.59 -18.92
N LEU A 49 -9.43 0.37 -18.02
CA LEU A 49 -9.58 -0.54 -16.90
C LEU A 49 -10.54 0.06 -15.86
N HIS A 50 -11.26 -0.80 -15.16
CA HIS A 50 -11.92 -0.45 -13.91
C HIS A 50 -11.00 -0.81 -12.74
N VAL A 51 -10.52 0.19 -12.02
CA VAL A 51 -9.60 0.08 -10.88
C VAL A 51 -10.37 0.34 -9.59
N LEU A 52 -10.21 -0.52 -8.60
CA LEU A 52 -10.66 -0.28 -7.23
C LEU A 52 -9.44 0.14 -6.39
N ASP A 53 -9.47 1.34 -5.83
CA ASP A 53 -8.50 1.81 -4.82
C ASP A 53 -9.15 1.71 -3.44
N ALA A 54 -8.90 0.59 -2.74
CA ALA A 54 -9.54 0.23 -1.49
C ALA A 54 -8.75 0.78 -0.29
N GLY A 55 -9.36 1.71 0.46
CA GLY A 55 -8.67 2.48 1.50
C GLY A 55 -7.63 3.42 0.90
N GLY A 56 -7.92 3.97 -0.28
CA GLY A 56 -6.95 4.71 -1.08
C GLY A 56 -6.57 6.09 -0.51
N GLY A 57 -7.23 6.54 0.55
CA GLY A 57 -6.90 7.79 1.26
C GLY A 57 -6.89 8.98 0.31
N LEU A 58 -5.69 9.49 0.02
CA LEU A 58 -5.48 10.66 -0.86
C LEU A 58 -5.29 10.29 -2.34
N ALA A 59 -5.52 9.04 -2.73
CA ALA A 59 -5.49 8.55 -4.11
C ALA A 59 -4.16 8.75 -4.88
N GLN A 60 -3.01 8.78 -4.19
CA GLN A 60 -1.71 9.12 -4.81
C GLN A 60 -1.33 8.25 -6.00
N MET A 61 -1.48 6.94 -5.85
CA MET A 61 -1.12 6.00 -6.92
C MET A 61 -2.24 5.90 -7.94
N SER A 62 -3.50 5.89 -7.50
CA SER A 62 -4.63 5.80 -8.42
C SER A 62 -4.81 7.04 -9.29
N GLN A 63 -4.38 8.23 -8.85
CA GLN A 63 -4.33 9.42 -9.74
C GLN A 63 -3.39 9.22 -10.93
N LYS A 64 -2.24 8.56 -10.74
CA LYS A 64 -1.33 8.23 -11.84
C LYS A 64 -2.00 7.26 -12.84
N ILE A 65 -2.74 6.27 -12.33
CA ILE A 65 -3.49 5.32 -13.15
C ILE A 65 -4.64 6.01 -13.88
N ALA A 66 -5.37 6.88 -13.21
CA ALA A 66 -6.45 7.67 -13.84
C ALA A 66 -5.91 8.60 -14.96
N ALA A 67 -4.72 9.18 -14.78
CA ALA A 67 -4.06 9.99 -15.80
C ALA A 67 -3.67 9.21 -17.06
N LEU A 68 -3.58 7.87 -16.99
CA LEU A 68 -3.45 6.98 -18.14
C LEU A 68 -4.78 6.71 -18.86
N GLY A 69 -5.91 7.27 -18.37
CA GLY A 69 -7.24 7.15 -18.96
C GLY A 69 -8.09 6.01 -18.36
N HIS A 70 -7.70 5.45 -17.23
CA HIS A 70 -8.47 4.40 -16.56
C HIS A 70 -9.51 4.98 -15.57
N ASN A 71 -10.56 4.19 -15.26
CA ASN A 71 -11.60 4.56 -14.32
C ASN A 71 -11.29 4.02 -12.92
N VAL A 72 -11.45 4.84 -11.90
CA VAL A 72 -11.14 4.50 -10.52
C VAL A 72 -12.37 4.60 -9.62
N SER A 73 -12.68 3.53 -8.90
CA SER A 73 -13.55 3.55 -7.73
C SER A 73 -12.68 3.71 -6.48
N LEU A 74 -12.66 4.91 -5.90
CA LEU A 74 -11.92 5.22 -4.69
C LEU A 74 -12.79 4.98 -3.46
N CYS A 75 -12.43 4.02 -2.64
CA CYS A 75 -13.12 3.69 -1.39
C CYS A 75 -12.28 4.09 -0.18
N ASP A 76 -12.86 4.78 0.78
CA ASP A 76 -12.22 5.01 2.09
C ASP A 76 -13.28 5.11 3.19
N LEU A 77 -12.88 4.72 4.42
CA LEU A 77 -13.71 4.83 5.63
C LEU A 77 -13.77 6.27 6.16
N SER A 78 -12.78 7.10 5.82
CA SER A 78 -12.67 8.48 6.27
C SER A 78 -13.30 9.43 5.26
N SER A 79 -14.35 10.12 5.67
CA SER A 79 -14.98 11.16 4.86
C SER A 79 -14.05 12.34 4.58
N GLU A 80 -13.20 12.70 5.55
CA GLU A 80 -12.21 13.78 5.41
C GLU A 80 -11.10 13.41 4.41
N MET A 81 -10.65 12.14 4.39
CA MET A 81 -9.68 11.68 3.39
C MET A 81 -10.26 11.73 1.98
N LEU A 82 -11.50 11.27 1.78
CA LEU A 82 -12.19 11.34 0.48
C LEU A 82 -12.37 12.78 0.00
N LYS A 83 -12.68 13.71 0.91
CA LYS A 83 -12.79 15.13 0.57
C LYS A 83 -11.46 15.72 0.10
N LEU A 84 -10.36 15.47 0.83
CA LEU A 84 -9.02 15.91 0.43
C LEU A 84 -8.57 15.26 -0.90
N ALA A 85 -8.89 13.97 -1.10
CA ALA A 85 -8.64 13.31 -2.37
C ALA A 85 -9.40 13.96 -3.51
N GLN A 86 -10.70 14.25 -3.31
CA GLN A 86 -11.55 14.89 -4.32
C GLN A 86 -11.03 16.28 -4.70
N GLU A 87 -10.56 17.07 -3.75
CA GLU A 87 -9.93 18.37 -4.00
C GLU A 87 -8.69 18.23 -4.91
N SER A 88 -7.77 17.32 -4.56
CA SER A 88 -6.55 17.04 -5.34
C SER A 88 -6.85 16.48 -6.73
N ILE A 89 -7.81 15.55 -6.85
CA ILE A 89 -8.24 14.95 -8.12
C ILE A 89 -8.88 16.00 -9.03
N ASN A 90 -9.66 16.94 -8.46
CA ASN A 90 -10.26 18.05 -9.20
C ASN A 90 -9.19 19.01 -9.72
N GLU A 91 -8.19 19.35 -8.90
CA GLU A 91 -7.05 20.18 -9.31
C GLU A 91 -6.24 19.54 -10.46
N ALA A 92 -6.15 18.20 -10.45
CA ALA A 92 -5.52 17.43 -11.52
C ALA A 92 -6.40 17.26 -12.80
N GLY A 93 -7.69 17.69 -12.78
CA GLY A 93 -8.62 17.53 -13.90
C GLY A 93 -9.09 16.11 -14.15
N LEU A 94 -9.10 15.25 -13.11
CA LEU A 94 -9.35 13.81 -13.23
C LEU A 94 -10.71 13.37 -12.63
N LEU A 95 -11.61 14.31 -12.31
CA LEU A 95 -12.91 13.97 -11.66
C LEU A 95 -13.77 13.00 -12.45
N GLU A 96 -13.77 13.08 -13.77
CA GLU A 96 -14.59 12.23 -14.64
C GLU A 96 -14.17 10.75 -14.60
N GLN A 97 -12.90 10.47 -14.22
CA GLN A 97 -12.38 9.12 -14.06
C GLN A 97 -12.71 8.52 -12.70
N TYR A 98 -13.25 9.31 -11.75
CA TYR A 98 -13.42 8.86 -10.38
C TYR A 98 -14.85 8.68 -9.93
N ARG A 99 -15.08 7.58 -9.22
CA ARG A 99 -16.25 7.34 -8.37
C ARG A 99 -15.80 7.23 -6.92
N PHE A 100 -16.37 8.05 -6.04
CA PHE A 100 -16.04 8.08 -4.61
C PHE A 100 -17.02 7.21 -3.82
N ILE A 101 -16.49 6.35 -2.95
CA ILE A 101 -17.24 5.40 -2.12
C ILE A 101 -16.85 5.60 -0.66
N HIS A 102 -17.76 6.17 0.14
CA HIS A 102 -17.57 6.28 1.58
C HIS A 102 -18.09 5.02 2.26
N SER A 103 -17.20 4.05 2.48
CA SER A 103 -17.53 2.74 3.03
C SER A 103 -16.29 2.08 3.65
N PRO A 104 -16.44 1.21 4.66
CA PRO A 104 -15.37 0.28 5.02
C PRO A 104 -15.07 -0.66 3.84
N VAL A 105 -13.80 -1.03 3.68
CA VAL A 105 -13.34 -1.87 2.55
C VAL A 105 -14.06 -3.23 2.49
N GLN A 106 -14.46 -3.78 3.64
CA GLN A 106 -15.21 -5.04 3.73
C GLN A 106 -16.60 -4.99 3.09
N LYS A 107 -17.15 -3.80 2.88
CA LYS A 107 -18.47 -3.59 2.26
C LYS A 107 -18.41 -2.96 0.87
N VAL A 108 -17.21 -2.78 0.32
CA VAL A 108 -17.04 -2.09 -0.96
C VAL A 108 -17.78 -2.80 -2.11
N ALA A 109 -17.89 -4.13 -2.06
CA ALA A 109 -18.63 -4.93 -3.05
C ALA A 109 -20.08 -4.50 -3.21
N GLU A 110 -20.75 -4.00 -2.16
CA GLU A 110 -22.13 -3.49 -2.21
C GLU A 110 -22.27 -2.24 -3.09
N HIS A 111 -21.17 -1.58 -3.40
CA HIS A 111 -21.11 -0.35 -4.18
C HIS A 111 -20.53 -0.54 -5.59
N LEU A 112 -20.03 -1.73 -5.93
CA LEU A 112 -19.48 -2.04 -7.24
C LEU A 112 -20.58 -2.62 -8.16
N GLU A 113 -20.46 -2.37 -9.47
CA GLU A 113 -21.35 -2.92 -10.50
C GLU A 113 -20.95 -4.33 -10.95
N GLY A 114 -19.93 -4.91 -10.29
CA GLY A 114 -19.35 -6.21 -10.57
C GLY A 114 -17.86 -6.22 -10.26
N GLN A 115 -17.20 -7.30 -10.67
CA GLN A 115 -15.76 -7.43 -10.49
C GLN A 115 -14.98 -6.39 -11.30
N VAL A 116 -13.79 -6.04 -10.82
CA VAL A 116 -12.90 -5.01 -11.38
C VAL A 116 -11.66 -5.64 -12.02
N ASP A 117 -11.01 -4.92 -12.92
CA ASP A 117 -9.80 -5.38 -13.61
C ASP A 117 -8.58 -5.31 -12.70
N PHE A 118 -8.54 -4.29 -11.83
CA PHE A 118 -7.39 -4.02 -10.98
C PHE A 118 -7.84 -3.61 -9.57
N VAL A 119 -7.32 -4.27 -8.53
CA VAL A 119 -7.53 -3.90 -7.13
C VAL A 119 -6.23 -3.36 -6.54
N MET A 120 -6.27 -2.20 -5.93
CA MET A 120 -5.21 -1.63 -5.10
C MET A 120 -5.62 -1.69 -3.64
N PHE A 121 -4.73 -2.20 -2.77
CA PHE A 121 -4.94 -2.28 -1.32
C PHE A 121 -3.65 -1.94 -0.60
N HIS A 122 -3.37 -0.64 -0.47
CA HIS A 122 -2.06 -0.14 -0.06
C HIS A 122 -2.05 0.47 1.33
N ALA A 123 -1.29 -0.12 2.24
CA ALA A 123 -1.05 0.35 3.61
C ALA A 123 -2.33 0.54 4.44
N VAL A 124 -3.29 -0.36 4.27
CA VAL A 124 -4.57 -0.39 4.98
C VAL A 124 -4.64 -1.54 5.98
N MET A 125 -4.14 -2.72 5.60
CA MET A 125 -4.27 -3.98 6.37
C MET A 125 -3.79 -3.84 7.82
N GLU A 126 -2.75 -3.09 8.07
CA GLU A 126 -2.18 -2.84 9.41
C GLU A 126 -3.07 -2.02 10.35
N TRP A 127 -4.17 -1.47 9.82
CA TRP A 127 -5.15 -0.65 10.56
C TRP A 127 -6.49 -1.35 10.78
N LEU A 128 -6.65 -2.56 10.22
CA LEU A 128 -7.87 -3.34 10.30
C LEU A 128 -7.87 -4.28 11.51
N ALA A 129 -9.06 -4.56 12.00
CA ALA A 129 -9.30 -5.56 13.04
C ALA A 129 -9.03 -6.98 12.51
N ASP A 130 -9.55 -7.29 11.33
CA ASP A 130 -9.29 -8.53 10.60
C ASP A 130 -8.77 -8.24 9.18
N PRO A 131 -7.43 -8.15 9.02
CA PRO A 131 -6.83 -7.88 7.72
C PRO A 131 -7.01 -9.03 6.72
N LYS A 132 -7.13 -10.29 7.19
CA LYS A 132 -7.32 -11.44 6.30
C LYS A 132 -8.70 -11.41 5.67
N GLU A 133 -9.75 -11.25 6.48
CA GLU A 133 -11.13 -11.14 6.00
C GLU A 133 -11.26 -10.04 4.93
N ALA A 134 -10.70 -8.86 5.23
CA ALA A 134 -10.75 -7.74 4.28
C ALA A 134 -10.01 -8.04 2.98
N LEU A 135 -8.85 -8.68 3.06
CA LEU A 135 -8.10 -9.09 1.86
C LEU A 135 -8.89 -10.10 1.03
N ASP A 136 -9.44 -11.16 1.66
CA ASP A 136 -10.22 -12.20 0.97
C ASP A 136 -11.40 -11.56 0.21
N LEU A 137 -12.17 -10.69 0.86
CA LEU A 137 -13.33 -10.00 0.25
C LEU A 137 -12.91 -9.12 -0.94
N LEU A 138 -11.75 -8.46 -0.88
CA LEU A 138 -11.23 -7.65 -1.97
C LEU A 138 -10.72 -8.49 -3.14
N LEU A 139 -10.05 -9.63 -2.87
CA LEU A 139 -9.56 -10.53 -3.92
C LEU A 139 -10.70 -11.23 -4.67
N GLU A 140 -11.86 -11.41 -4.05
CA GLU A 140 -13.08 -11.86 -4.72
C GLU A 140 -13.55 -10.88 -5.79
N GLN A 141 -13.27 -9.56 -5.62
CA GLN A 141 -13.66 -8.53 -6.58
C GLN A 141 -12.74 -8.49 -7.82
N VAL A 142 -11.64 -9.21 -7.84
CA VAL A 142 -10.74 -9.28 -8.99
C VAL A 142 -11.33 -10.20 -10.06
N LYS A 143 -11.49 -9.71 -11.30
CA LYS A 143 -11.90 -10.52 -12.46
C LYS A 143 -10.91 -11.65 -12.74
N PRO A 144 -11.34 -12.75 -13.39
CA PRO A 144 -10.40 -13.66 -14.06
C PRO A 144 -9.48 -12.89 -15.02
N GLY A 145 -8.17 -13.13 -14.95
CA GLY A 145 -7.15 -12.36 -15.67
C GLY A 145 -6.79 -11.01 -15.04
N GLY A 146 -7.58 -10.54 -14.04
CA GLY A 146 -7.33 -9.29 -13.33
C GLY A 146 -6.16 -9.35 -12.35
N VAL A 147 -5.78 -8.21 -11.80
CA VAL A 147 -4.60 -8.04 -10.95
C VAL A 147 -4.97 -7.43 -9.60
N ALA A 148 -4.32 -7.87 -8.54
CA ALA A 148 -4.32 -7.25 -7.23
C ALA A 148 -2.92 -6.71 -6.90
N SER A 149 -2.84 -5.46 -6.46
CA SER A 149 -1.65 -4.78 -5.97
C SER A 149 -1.84 -4.47 -4.49
N ILE A 150 -1.00 -5.06 -3.64
CA ILE A 150 -1.17 -5.09 -2.20
C ILE A 150 0.10 -4.57 -1.54
N MET A 151 0.00 -3.59 -0.65
CA MET A 151 1.12 -3.11 0.15
C MET A 151 0.75 -3.11 1.62
N PHE A 152 1.61 -3.66 2.47
CA PHE A 152 1.36 -3.78 3.90
C PHE A 152 2.61 -3.51 4.75
N TYR A 153 2.37 -3.11 5.99
CA TYR A 153 3.41 -2.83 6.97
C TYR A 153 4.10 -4.11 7.42
N ASN A 154 5.40 -4.21 7.20
CA ASN A 154 6.16 -5.43 7.36
C ASN A 154 6.60 -5.68 8.81
N HIS A 155 6.24 -6.83 9.36
CA HIS A 155 6.65 -7.27 10.69
C HIS A 155 8.18 -7.39 10.83
N HIS A 156 8.86 -7.97 9.84
CA HIS A 156 10.32 -8.18 9.90
C HIS A 156 11.08 -6.85 9.87
N GLY A 157 10.67 -5.91 9.00
CA GLY A 157 11.21 -4.55 8.98
C GLY A 157 10.94 -3.79 10.29
N LEU A 158 9.79 -4.04 10.93
CA LEU A 158 9.48 -3.45 12.24
C LEU A 158 10.38 -4.01 13.35
N VAL A 159 10.61 -5.32 13.37
CA VAL A 159 11.54 -5.97 14.30
C VAL A 159 12.93 -5.38 14.13
N LEU A 160 13.48 -5.39 12.92
CA LEU A 160 14.82 -4.88 12.63
C LEU A 160 14.97 -3.41 13.06
N LYS A 161 14.00 -2.56 12.73
CA LYS A 161 14.01 -1.15 13.13
C LYS A 161 14.07 -0.98 14.64
N ASN A 162 13.28 -1.75 15.40
CA ASN A 162 13.30 -1.68 16.85
C ASN A 162 14.64 -2.15 17.42
N VAL A 163 15.26 -3.19 16.84
CA VAL A 163 16.60 -3.67 17.25
C VAL A 163 17.65 -2.59 17.00
N ILE A 164 17.70 -1.99 15.82
CA ILE A 164 18.64 -0.90 15.47
C ILE A 164 18.46 0.30 16.41
N CYS A 165 17.23 0.60 16.82
CA CYS A 165 16.93 1.68 17.78
C CYS A 165 17.18 1.28 19.26
N GLY A 166 17.72 0.11 19.56
CA GLY A 166 17.98 -0.36 20.91
C GLY A 166 16.74 -0.75 21.73
N ASN A 167 15.58 -0.90 21.10
CA ASN A 167 14.33 -1.27 21.76
C ASN A 167 14.21 -2.78 22.02
N ILE A 168 15.29 -3.44 22.43
CA ILE A 168 15.37 -4.90 22.61
C ILE A 168 14.30 -5.46 23.55
N PRO A 169 14.05 -4.88 24.75
CA PRO A 169 12.98 -5.38 25.63
C PRO A 169 11.59 -5.32 24.99
N HIS A 170 11.34 -4.32 24.15
CA HIS A 170 10.07 -4.20 23.44
C HIS A 170 9.89 -5.32 22.41
N VAL A 171 10.95 -5.68 21.70
CA VAL A 171 10.95 -6.80 20.74
C VAL A 171 10.72 -8.13 21.46
N LEU A 172 11.47 -8.40 22.53
CA LEU A 172 11.37 -9.63 23.32
C LEU A 172 9.99 -9.81 23.96
N ASN A 173 9.28 -8.71 24.26
CA ASN A 173 7.91 -8.73 24.77
C ASN A 173 6.84 -8.77 23.65
N GLY A 174 7.20 -9.13 22.41
CA GLY A 174 6.25 -9.28 21.30
C GLY A 174 5.73 -7.96 20.71
N MET A 175 6.43 -6.85 20.94
CA MET A 175 6.14 -5.51 20.40
C MET A 175 4.69 -5.04 20.67
N PRO A 176 4.23 -5.00 21.93
CA PRO A 176 2.89 -4.55 22.25
C PRO A 176 2.66 -3.12 21.76
N HIS A 177 1.44 -2.83 21.27
CA HIS A 177 1.10 -1.52 20.74
C HIS A 177 1.33 -0.40 21.79
N ARG A 178 2.05 0.65 21.39
CA ARG A 178 2.30 1.81 22.24
C ARG A 178 1.28 2.91 21.92
N LYS A 179 0.29 3.12 22.78
CA LYS A 179 -0.78 4.14 22.63
C LYS A 179 -0.28 5.58 22.38
N ARG A 180 1.04 5.83 22.55
CA ARG A 180 1.65 7.17 22.45
C ARG A 180 1.74 7.68 21.00
N PHE A 181 1.69 6.82 20.00
CA PHE A 181 1.91 7.20 18.61
C PHE A 181 0.66 6.96 17.76
N LYS A 182 -0.15 8.01 17.54
CA LYS A 182 -1.40 7.94 16.77
C LYS A 182 -1.24 7.53 15.29
N LEU A 183 -0.05 7.75 14.70
CA LEU A 183 0.28 7.45 13.29
C LEU A 183 1.14 6.19 13.13
N GLN A 184 1.36 5.44 14.20
CA GLN A 184 2.08 4.18 14.09
C GLN A 184 1.08 3.04 13.90
N PRO A 185 1.24 2.20 12.85
CA PRO A 185 0.46 1.00 12.68
C PRO A 185 0.51 0.14 13.93
N GLN A 186 -0.58 -0.51 14.24
CA GLN A 186 -0.70 -1.28 15.49
C GLN A 186 0.09 -2.56 15.42
N LYS A 187 0.15 -3.20 14.25
CA LYS A 187 0.78 -4.50 14.05
C LYS A 187 1.37 -4.56 12.64
N GLY A 188 2.61 -5.02 12.54
CA GLY A 188 3.16 -5.45 11.25
C GLY A 188 2.62 -6.84 10.90
N LEU A 189 2.38 -7.07 9.61
CA LEU A 189 2.01 -8.38 9.09
C LEU A 189 3.26 -9.13 8.67
N LYS A 190 3.24 -10.45 8.82
CA LYS A 190 4.31 -11.30 8.33
C LYS A 190 4.13 -11.56 6.85
N PRO A 191 5.14 -11.28 6.01
CA PRO A 191 5.03 -11.44 4.56
C PRO A 191 4.60 -12.85 4.15
N GLU A 192 5.15 -13.88 4.80
CA GLU A 192 4.81 -15.28 4.51
C GLU A 192 3.33 -15.60 4.74
N GLU A 193 2.69 -15.00 5.76
CA GLU A 193 1.26 -15.18 6.01
C GLU A 193 0.42 -14.49 4.91
N VAL A 194 0.79 -13.27 4.52
CA VAL A 194 0.07 -12.52 3.47
C VAL A 194 0.22 -13.17 2.10
N TYR A 195 1.41 -13.68 1.77
CA TYR A 195 1.61 -14.42 0.51
C TYR A 195 0.72 -15.66 0.45
N GLN A 196 0.65 -16.41 1.55
CA GLN A 196 -0.22 -17.59 1.63
C GLN A 196 -1.70 -17.21 1.45
N TRP A 197 -2.18 -16.12 2.04
CA TRP A 197 -3.57 -15.66 1.87
C TRP A 197 -3.89 -15.30 0.41
N ILE A 198 -2.94 -14.69 -0.31
CA ILE A 198 -3.09 -14.37 -1.74
C ILE A 198 -3.17 -15.65 -2.58
N GLU A 199 -2.30 -16.63 -2.30
CA GLU A 199 -2.27 -17.91 -3.01
C GLU A 199 -3.51 -18.77 -2.69
N ASP A 200 -3.96 -18.78 -1.43
CA ASP A 200 -5.20 -19.47 -1.01
C ASP A 200 -6.44 -18.88 -1.69
N ALA A 201 -6.43 -17.59 -2.02
CA ALA A 201 -7.48 -16.93 -2.81
C ALA A 201 -7.39 -17.23 -4.32
N GLY A 202 -6.42 -18.05 -4.74
CA GLY A 202 -6.25 -18.50 -6.12
C GLY A 202 -5.55 -17.50 -7.05
N LEU A 203 -4.81 -16.52 -6.51
CA LEU A 203 -4.00 -15.61 -7.31
C LEU A 203 -2.54 -16.08 -7.35
N GLU A 204 -1.88 -15.86 -8.47
CA GLU A 204 -0.45 -16.12 -8.67
C GLU A 204 0.36 -14.87 -8.38
N ILE A 205 1.31 -14.92 -7.45
CA ILE A 205 2.20 -13.80 -7.13
C ILE A 205 3.18 -13.61 -8.30
N CYS A 206 3.15 -12.43 -8.91
CA CYS A 206 3.94 -12.07 -10.07
C CYS A 206 5.14 -11.18 -9.74
N GLY A 207 5.07 -10.40 -8.68
CA GLY A 207 6.17 -9.52 -8.25
C GLY A 207 6.10 -9.15 -6.79
N LYS A 208 7.27 -8.90 -6.20
CA LYS A 208 7.43 -8.49 -4.80
C LYS A 208 8.54 -7.45 -4.66
N SER A 209 8.33 -6.45 -3.80
CA SER A 209 9.33 -5.42 -3.50
C SER A 209 9.31 -5.07 -2.01
N GLY A 210 10.49 -4.92 -1.42
CA GLY A 210 10.67 -4.27 -0.14
C GLY A 210 10.63 -2.75 -0.33
N ILE A 211 9.71 -2.08 0.32
CA ILE A 211 9.57 -0.64 0.20
C ILE A 211 10.29 0.04 1.35
N ARG A 212 11.27 0.90 1.05
CA ARG A 212 12.12 1.57 2.04
C ARG A 212 12.97 0.55 2.82
N SER A 213 13.71 -0.27 2.06
CA SER A 213 14.59 -1.33 2.60
C SER A 213 15.85 -0.76 3.25
N PHE A 214 16.27 0.45 2.89
CA PHE A 214 17.46 1.12 3.40
C PHE A 214 17.14 2.46 4.06
N SER A 215 16.35 3.30 3.42
CA SER A 215 16.07 4.67 3.83
C SER A 215 15.46 4.80 5.24
N ASP A 216 14.80 3.77 5.75
CA ASP A 216 14.29 3.75 7.11
C ASP A 216 15.36 3.46 8.18
N TYR A 217 16.48 2.91 7.78
CA TYR A 217 17.58 2.53 8.70
C TYR A 217 18.69 3.55 8.71
N ILE A 218 18.93 4.25 7.61
CA ILE A 218 19.85 5.36 7.50
C ILE A 218 19.42 6.52 8.43
N GLY A 219 20.35 7.22 9.04
CA GLY A 219 20.08 8.35 9.93
C GLY A 219 19.88 7.99 11.39
N ASN A 220 19.99 6.71 11.77
CA ASN A 220 20.02 6.29 13.18
C ASN A 220 21.43 5.89 13.63
N MET A 221 22.43 6.13 12.80
CA MET A 221 23.84 5.82 13.10
C MET A 221 24.61 7.09 13.41
N GLU A 222 25.56 7.01 14.36
CA GLU A 222 26.41 8.11 14.78
C GLU A 222 27.43 8.50 13.69
N TYR A 223 27.78 7.55 12.82
CA TYR A 223 28.69 7.74 11.69
C TYR A 223 27.93 7.56 10.39
N MET A 224 27.61 8.67 9.74
CA MET A 224 27.01 8.70 8.41
C MET A 224 28.07 9.16 7.42
N GLY A 225 28.22 8.40 6.32
CA GLY A 225 28.98 8.87 5.16
C GLY A 225 28.24 9.99 4.42
N ASP A 226 28.94 10.64 3.53
CA ASP A 226 28.34 11.59 2.60
C ASP A 226 27.56 10.81 1.52
N TYR A 227 26.25 11.02 1.42
CA TYR A 227 25.38 10.48 0.37
C TYR A 227 24.27 11.48 0.08
N GLN A 228 23.73 11.43 -1.14
CA GLN A 228 22.60 12.22 -1.59
C GLN A 228 21.35 11.36 -1.66
N PHE A 229 20.17 11.98 -1.81
CA PHE A 229 18.89 11.30 -1.98
C PHE A 229 18.93 10.32 -3.16
N GLU A 230 19.54 10.71 -4.26
CA GLU A 230 19.69 9.94 -5.48
C GLU A 230 20.47 8.64 -5.26
N ASP A 231 21.51 8.66 -4.40
CA ASP A 231 22.29 7.46 -4.05
C ASP A 231 21.43 6.45 -3.30
N VAL A 232 20.61 6.94 -2.35
CA VAL A 232 19.68 6.08 -1.59
C VAL A 232 18.59 5.53 -2.50
N LEU A 233 18.00 6.34 -3.37
CA LEU A 233 16.99 5.93 -4.33
C LEU A 233 17.52 4.86 -5.29
N GLU A 234 18.73 5.08 -5.83
CA GLU A 234 19.36 4.10 -6.72
C GLU A 234 19.59 2.76 -6.01
N LEU A 235 20.07 2.79 -4.77
CA LEU A 235 20.28 1.60 -3.95
C LEU A 235 18.95 0.86 -3.69
N GLU A 236 17.87 1.59 -3.37
CA GLU A 236 16.53 1.02 -3.20
C GLU A 236 16.06 0.33 -4.49
N LYS A 237 16.19 0.99 -5.66
CA LYS A 237 15.80 0.43 -6.96
C LYS A 237 16.55 -0.86 -7.30
N GLN A 238 17.86 -0.88 -7.06
CA GLN A 238 18.71 -2.03 -7.38
C GLN A 238 18.41 -3.25 -6.51
N LEU A 239 18.09 -3.07 -5.23
CA LEU A 239 18.11 -4.16 -4.25
C LEU A 239 16.73 -4.48 -3.64
N CYS A 240 15.73 -3.61 -3.76
CA CYS A 240 14.44 -3.80 -3.09
C CYS A 240 13.67 -5.06 -3.52
N ARG A 241 14.00 -5.65 -4.68
CA ARG A 241 13.39 -6.89 -5.21
C ARG A 241 14.26 -8.13 -4.97
N GLN A 242 15.38 -7.99 -4.27
CA GLN A 242 16.33 -9.07 -3.99
C GLN A 242 16.32 -9.42 -2.49
N GLU A 243 16.30 -10.72 -2.18
CA GLU A 243 16.52 -11.16 -0.79
C GLU A 243 17.99 -11.00 -0.41
N PRO A 244 18.33 -10.64 0.85
CA PRO A 244 17.40 -10.45 1.98
C PRO A 244 16.78 -9.04 2.08
N TYR A 245 17.12 -8.12 1.19
CA TYR A 245 16.72 -6.71 1.27
C TYR A 245 15.21 -6.52 1.08
N LEU A 246 14.59 -7.33 0.22
CA LEU A 246 13.15 -7.36 0.05
C LEU A 246 12.45 -7.58 1.39
N SER A 247 12.82 -8.62 2.11
CA SER A 247 12.22 -8.99 3.40
C SER A 247 12.46 -7.95 4.51
N LEU A 248 13.41 -7.03 4.34
CA LEU A 248 13.74 -5.97 5.29
C LEU A 248 13.03 -4.64 5.01
N GLY A 249 12.30 -4.52 3.92
CA GLY A 249 11.51 -3.32 3.61
C GLY A 249 10.59 -2.92 4.76
N ARG A 250 10.40 -1.62 4.94
CA ARG A 250 9.44 -1.09 5.93
C ARG A 250 8.01 -1.51 5.62
N TYR A 251 7.68 -1.55 4.34
CA TYR A 251 6.51 -2.20 3.78
C TYR A 251 6.96 -3.28 2.82
N ILE A 252 6.08 -4.23 2.57
CA ILE A 252 6.19 -5.13 1.43
C ILE A 252 5.09 -4.73 0.45
N HIS A 253 5.46 -4.59 -0.81
CA HIS A 253 4.54 -4.52 -1.93
C HIS A 253 4.57 -5.86 -2.67
N VAL A 254 3.39 -6.37 -3.00
CA VAL A 254 3.20 -7.59 -3.79
C VAL A 254 2.10 -7.34 -4.81
N TRP A 255 2.31 -7.77 -6.05
CA TRP A 255 1.23 -7.81 -7.02
C TRP A 255 1.05 -9.24 -7.56
N ALA A 256 -0.21 -9.60 -7.73
CA ALA A 256 -0.62 -10.95 -8.07
C ALA A 256 -1.72 -10.92 -9.13
N GLN A 257 -1.75 -11.91 -9.99
CA GLN A 257 -2.73 -12.05 -11.07
C GLN A 257 -3.67 -13.21 -10.78
N LYS A 258 -4.96 -13.00 -10.96
CA LYS A 258 -5.95 -14.07 -10.96
C LYS A 258 -5.89 -14.79 -12.31
N PRO A 259 -5.74 -16.12 -12.35
CA PRO A 259 -5.70 -16.86 -13.62
C PRO A 259 -6.90 -16.53 -14.50
N ALA A 260 -6.69 -16.39 -15.80
CA ALA A 260 -7.78 -16.34 -16.77
C ALA A 260 -8.41 -17.74 -16.83
N GLN A 261 -9.75 -17.79 -16.78
CA GLN A 261 -10.49 -19.05 -16.90
C GLN A 261 -10.36 -19.65 -18.30
#